data_bd9e90b7068a40c4f38e139d10f31fcf
#
_entry.id   bd9e90b7068a40c4f38e139d10f31fcf
#
_cell.length_a   1.000
_cell.length_b   1.000
_cell.length_c   1.000
_cell.angle_alpha   90.00
_cell.angle_beta   90.00
_cell.angle_gamma   90.00
#
_symmetry.space_group_name_H-M   'P 1'
#
loop_
_entity.id
_entity.type
_entity.pdbx_description
1 polymer ?
#
loop_
_entity_poly.entity_id
_entity_poly.type
_entity_poly.pdbx_seq_one_letter_code
_entity_poly.pdbx_strand_id
1 'polypeptide(L)'
;MDTQFNRTAIYISLGIAIAMVFAVIFGAKYVITSAAQQPVALPPTPSEAADSPECAAVVDALPEKLMGYSRVELVDPAPAGAAAWTKSSEDKVTLRCGVDLPHQFTDYSQTIEADGESWLQVIDATPGSNLTTWYSTQRTPAVAVTTSTGDAHSDAPQGLTEALNKLDKKPQDPNPAPLSKLKAGPDSMCPALDKALPDSLAEGYTRRTDAGAKNTWVYSAPGHEEIVVRCGVAAPENYRAGVQLQQVNDVPWFEDTTLAEGTTAGTWFALGRAEDLALSAPQEAANSALVRLSDALVEATPAQ
;
A
#
# COMPACT_ATOMS: atom_id res chain seq x y z
N MET A 1 4.31 -72.03 25.99
CA MET A 1 5.27 -70.90 26.03
C MET A 1 4.52 -69.67 26.53
N ASP A 2 4.54 -69.46 27.87
CA ASP A 2 3.91 -68.26 28.45
C ASP A 2 4.84 -67.07 28.31
N THR A 3 4.52 -66.19 27.37
CA THR A 3 5.15 -64.92 27.26
C THR A 3 4.69 -64.01 28.42
N GLN A 4 5.42 -64.06 29.54
CA GLN A 4 5.23 -63.11 30.63
C GLN A 4 5.57 -61.71 30.11
N PHE A 5 4.57 -60.95 29.77
CA PHE A 5 4.69 -59.52 29.46
C PHE A 5 5.26 -58.81 30.70
N ASN A 6 6.50 -58.34 30.60
CA ASN A 6 7.13 -57.56 31.63
C ASN A 6 6.49 -56.18 31.74
N ARG A 7 5.48 -56.03 32.58
CA ARG A 7 4.71 -54.80 32.76
C ARG A 7 5.59 -53.61 33.13
N THR A 8 6.67 -53.85 33.85
CA THR A 8 7.66 -52.83 34.25
C THR A 8 8.37 -52.25 33.01
N ALA A 9 8.77 -53.08 32.07
CA ALA A 9 9.41 -52.66 30.81
C ALA A 9 8.45 -51.83 29.97
N ILE A 10 7.15 -52.18 29.94
CA ILE A 10 6.11 -51.42 29.22
C ILE A 10 5.93 -50.03 29.84
N TYR A 11 5.88 -49.92 31.14
CA TYR A 11 5.72 -48.61 31.81
C TYR A 11 6.98 -47.73 31.65
N ILE A 12 8.17 -48.30 31.67
CA ILE A 12 9.42 -47.59 31.41
C ILE A 12 9.46 -47.07 29.98
N SER A 13 9.16 -47.95 29.00
CA SER A 13 9.16 -47.52 27.58
C SER A 13 8.08 -46.48 27.30
N LEU A 14 6.91 -46.57 27.93
CA LEU A 14 5.87 -45.55 27.82
C LEU A 14 6.32 -44.21 28.44
N GLY A 15 6.95 -44.26 29.63
CA GLY A 15 7.50 -43.07 30.27
C GLY A 15 8.57 -42.38 29.43
N ILE A 16 9.46 -43.14 28.81
CA ILE A 16 10.51 -42.62 27.90
C ILE A 16 9.84 -42.00 26.65
N ALA A 17 8.87 -42.66 26.07
CA ALA A 17 8.15 -42.16 24.88
C ALA A 17 7.46 -40.81 25.18
N ILE A 18 6.77 -40.73 26.33
CA ILE A 18 6.11 -39.46 26.77
C ILE A 18 7.16 -38.37 27.01
N ALA A 19 8.26 -38.67 27.69
CA ALA A 19 9.35 -37.72 27.94
C ALA A 19 9.97 -37.22 26.62
N MET A 20 10.15 -38.10 25.63
CA MET A 20 10.68 -37.74 24.33
C MET A 20 9.71 -36.81 23.55
N VAL A 21 8.39 -37.07 23.60
CA VAL A 21 7.40 -36.18 23.00
C VAL A 21 7.44 -34.79 23.61
N PHE A 22 7.50 -34.70 24.94
CA PHE A 22 7.66 -33.41 25.61
C PHE A 22 8.97 -32.71 25.27
N ALA A 23 10.08 -33.44 25.21
CA ALA A 23 11.37 -32.88 24.84
C ALA A 23 11.35 -32.30 23.40
N VAL A 24 10.69 -32.98 22.46
CA VAL A 24 10.52 -32.48 21.09
C VAL A 24 9.62 -31.23 21.07
N ILE A 25 8.49 -31.24 21.77
CA ILE A 25 7.57 -30.10 21.83
C ILE A 25 8.26 -28.89 22.45
N PHE A 26 8.89 -29.04 23.61
CA PHE A 26 9.58 -27.93 24.29
C PHE A 26 10.81 -27.47 23.53
N GLY A 27 11.57 -28.40 22.93
CA GLY A 27 12.73 -28.10 22.11
C GLY A 27 12.33 -27.32 20.85
N ALA A 28 11.31 -27.77 20.13
CA ALA A 28 10.79 -27.07 18.98
C ALA A 28 10.27 -25.66 19.35
N LYS A 29 9.50 -25.56 20.43
CA LYS A 29 9.02 -24.26 20.92
C LYS A 29 10.18 -23.32 21.26
N TYR A 30 11.21 -23.82 21.94
CA TYR A 30 12.39 -23.02 22.28
C TYR A 30 13.12 -22.51 21.02
N VAL A 31 13.36 -23.38 20.04
CA VAL A 31 14.03 -22.99 18.78
C VAL A 31 13.21 -21.96 18.03
N ILE A 32 11.90 -22.16 17.89
CA ILE A 32 11.01 -21.23 17.18
C ILE A 32 10.98 -19.87 17.90
N THR A 33 10.88 -19.87 19.23
CA THR A 33 10.85 -18.62 20.01
C THR A 33 12.18 -17.88 19.95
N SER A 34 13.31 -18.62 19.97
CA SER A 34 14.65 -18.02 19.86
C SER A 34 14.89 -17.45 18.46
N ALA A 35 14.40 -18.11 17.42
CA ALA A 35 14.48 -17.61 16.06
C ALA A 35 13.63 -16.33 15.87
N ALA A 36 12.48 -16.26 16.51
CA ALA A 36 11.62 -15.08 16.50
C ALA A 36 12.20 -13.86 17.22
N GLN A 37 13.20 -14.03 18.08
CA GLN A 37 13.84 -12.95 18.83
C GLN A 37 15.17 -12.47 18.22
N GLN A 38 15.48 -12.87 16.99
CA GLN A 38 16.69 -12.42 16.32
C GLN A 38 16.59 -10.93 15.96
N PRO A 39 17.68 -10.17 16.07
CA PRO A 39 17.72 -8.77 15.65
C PRO A 39 17.32 -8.61 14.17
N VAL A 40 16.56 -7.56 13.87
CA VAL A 40 16.09 -7.27 12.51
C VAL A 40 17.00 -6.24 11.86
N ALA A 41 17.51 -6.56 10.67
CA ALA A 41 18.22 -5.60 9.85
C ALA A 41 17.22 -4.72 9.07
N LEU A 42 17.35 -3.40 9.23
CA LEU A 42 16.58 -2.42 8.47
C LEU A 42 17.53 -1.60 7.60
N PRO A 43 17.28 -1.48 6.28
CA PRO A 43 18.09 -0.60 5.44
C PRO A 43 17.89 0.86 5.86
N PRO A 44 18.91 1.72 5.76
CA PRO A 44 18.74 3.15 5.95
C PRO A 44 17.80 3.69 4.86
N THR A 45 16.80 4.44 5.28
CA THR A 45 15.91 5.17 4.35
C THR A 45 16.17 6.65 4.56
N PRO A 46 16.43 7.43 3.50
CA PRO A 46 16.58 8.87 3.62
C PRO A 46 15.33 9.45 4.28
N SER A 47 15.51 10.15 5.40
CA SER A 47 14.47 10.84 6.12
C SER A 47 15.10 11.92 6.97
N GLU A 48 14.83 13.18 6.65
CA GLU A 48 15.42 14.32 7.34
C GLU A 48 14.98 14.43 8.80
N ALA A 49 13.78 13.93 9.11
CA ALA A 49 13.21 14.03 10.46
C ALA A 49 13.43 12.78 11.33
N ALA A 50 14.07 11.72 10.83
CA ALA A 50 14.27 10.48 11.59
C ALA A 50 15.16 10.67 12.84
N ASP A 51 16.15 11.58 12.78
CA ASP A 51 17.05 11.91 13.88
C ASP A 51 16.49 12.98 14.83
N SER A 52 15.23 13.40 14.65
CA SER A 52 14.62 14.44 15.48
C SER A 52 14.38 13.96 16.93
N PRO A 53 14.39 14.88 17.91
CA PRO A 53 14.04 14.55 19.30
C PRO A 53 12.64 13.95 19.44
N GLU A 54 11.70 14.38 18.60
CA GLU A 54 10.33 13.90 18.55
C GLU A 54 10.29 12.43 18.15
N CYS A 55 11.04 12.03 17.12
CA CYS A 55 11.14 10.63 16.71
C CYS A 55 11.86 9.76 17.74
N ALA A 56 12.88 10.29 18.43
CA ALA A 56 13.49 9.59 19.56
C ALA A 56 12.48 9.34 20.68
N ALA A 57 11.67 10.35 21.05
CA ALA A 57 10.62 10.22 22.05
C ALA A 57 9.53 9.22 21.66
N VAL A 58 9.20 9.13 20.34
CA VAL A 58 8.29 8.08 19.84
C VAL A 58 8.88 6.70 20.09
N VAL A 59 10.13 6.47 19.68
CA VAL A 59 10.81 5.15 19.83
C VAL A 59 10.89 4.71 21.28
N ASP A 60 11.16 5.64 22.19
CA ASP A 60 11.23 5.38 23.64
C ASP A 60 9.85 5.01 24.25
N ALA A 61 8.76 5.55 23.70
CA ALA A 61 7.40 5.30 24.13
C ALA A 61 6.72 4.10 23.43
N LEU A 62 7.41 3.43 22.50
CA LEU A 62 6.84 2.29 21.78
C LEU A 62 6.60 1.09 22.70
N PRO A 63 5.50 0.35 22.50
CA PRO A 63 5.15 -0.80 23.32
C PRO A 63 6.07 -2.00 23.05
N GLU A 64 6.25 -2.85 24.07
CA GLU A 64 6.96 -4.13 23.95
C GLU A 64 6.23 -5.13 23.04
N LYS A 65 4.92 -4.95 22.86
CA LYS A 65 4.10 -5.76 21.97
C LYS A 65 3.25 -4.89 21.07
N LEU A 66 3.31 -5.13 19.76
CA LEU A 66 2.50 -4.45 18.77
C LEU A 66 1.84 -5.48 17.87
N MET A 67 0.52 -5.42 17.70
CA MET A 67 -0.26 -6.33 16.81
C MET A 67 -0.01 -7.82 17.11
N GLY A 68 0.34 -8.18 18.35
CA GLY A 68 0.68 -9.56 18.74
C GLY A 68 2.12 -10.00 18.47
N TYR A 69 2.97 -9.10 18.00
CA TYR A 69 4.41 -9.28 17.79
C TYR A 69 5.19 -8.76 18.99
N SER A 70 6.35 -9.34 19.29
CA SER A 70 7.25 -8.90 20.36
C SER A 70 8.36 -8.02 19.83
N ARG A 71 8.68 -6.94 20.54
CA ARG A 71 9.77 -6.01 20.18
C ARG A 71 11.10 -6.74 20.17
N VAL A 72 11.93 -6.42 19.18
CA VAL A 72 13.28 -6.97 19.00
C VAL A 72 14.27 -5.85 18.75
N GLU A 73 15.54 -6.15 18.99
CA GLU A 73 16.63 -5.24 18.67
C GLU A 73 16.83 -5.10 17.16
N LEU A 74 17.35 -3.96 16.73
CA LEU A 74 17.79 -3.77 15.36
C LEU A 74 19.27 -4.11 15.23
N VAL A 75 19.68 -4.61 14.06
CA VAL A 75 21.08 -4.86 13.73
C VAL A 75 21.80 -3.53 13.51
N ASP A 76 22.97 -3.37 14.15
CA ASP A 76 23.81 -2.18 13.96
C ASP A 76 24.49 -2.12 12.57
N PRO A 77 24.58 -0.93 11.95
CA PRO A 77 24.05 0.35 12.42
C PRO A 77 22.52 0.46 12.25
N ALA A 78 21.82 0.62 13.37
CA ALA A 78 20.38 0.79 13.38
C ALA A 78 19.99 2.18 12.85
N PRO A 79 19.00 2.28 11.92
CA PRO A 79 18.52 3.60 11.49
C PRO A 79 17.80 4.31 12.64
N ALA A 80 18.00 5.62 12.75
CA ALA A 80 17.29 6.45 13.71
C ALA A 80 15.78 6.41 13.49
N GLY A 81 15.01 6.67 14.53
CA GLY A 81 13.54 6.70 14.47
C GLY A 81 12.89 5.36 14.11
N ALA A 82 13.61 4.23 14.19
CA ALA A 82 13.12 2.94 13.75
C ALA A 82 12.95 1.94 14.90
N ALA A 83 12.00 1.03 14.75
CA ALA A 83 11.77 -0.11 15.65
C ALA A 83 11.23 -1.31 14.88
N ALA A 84 11.35 -2.51 15.46
CA ALA A 84 10.83 -3.73 14.88
C ALA A 84 10.23 -4.65 15.92
N TRP A 85 9.22 -5.41 15.50
CA TRP A 85 8.59 -6.49 16.25
C TRP A 85 8.50 -7.72 15.38
N THR A 86 8.68 -8.89 15.99
CA THR A 86 8.65 -10.16 15.25
C THR A 86 7.78 -11.18 15.96
N LYS A 87 7.22 -12.10 15.21
CA LYS A 87 6.53 -13.30 15.68
C LYS A 87 7.20 -14.57 15.18
N SER A 88 7.83 -14.47 14.01
CA SER A 88 8.64 -15.51 13.39
C SER A 88 9.78 -14.86 12.59
N SER A 89 10.62 -15.63 11.92
CA SER A 89 11.67 -15.12 11.04
C SER A 89 11.10 -14.36 9.81
N GLU A 90 9.89 -14.67 9.41
CA GLU A 90 9.23 -14.10 8.22
C GLU A 90 8.20 -13.02 8.59
N ASP A 91 7.45 -13.26 9.67
CA ASP A 91 6.41 -12.34 10.13
C ASP A 91 7.00 -11.23 11.00
N LYS A 92 6.96 -10.01 10.51
CA LYS A 92 7.52 -8.84 11.20
C LYS A 92 6.67 -7.59 10.99
N VAL A 93 6.72 -6.71 11.95
CA VAL A 93 6.21 -5.35 11.90
C VAL A 93 7.38 -4.41 12.11
N THR A 94 7.50 -3.38 11.30
CA THR A 94 8.53 -2.36 11.44
C THR A 94 7.90 -0.98 11.51
N LEU A 95 8.46 -0.10 12.32
CA LEU A 95 8.04 1.30 12.41
C LEU A 95 9.20 2.20 12.05
N ARG A 96 8.90 3.26 11.33
CA ARG A 96 9.81 4.36 11.03
C ARG A 96 9.12 5.68 11.31
N CYS A 97 9.75 6.51 12.09
CA CYS A 97 9.34 7.89 12.34
C CYS A 97 10.14 8.84 11.46
N GLY A 98 9.52 9.95 11.09
CA GLY A 98 10.16 10.99 10.29
C GLY A 98 10.15 10.71 8.79
N VAL A 99 9.28 9.82 8.33
CA VAL A 99 9.16 9.48 6.91
C VAL A 99 8.40 10.56 6.14
N ASP A 100 8.70 10.66 4.85
CA ASP A 100 7.86 11.41 3.92
C ASP A 100 6.65 10.55 3.52
N LEU A 101 5.49 11.18 3.30
CA LEU A 101 4.34 10.47 2.76
C LEU A 101 4.59 10.11 1.29
N PRO A 102 4.05 8.96 0.82
CA PRO A 102 4.24 8.55 -0.56
C PRO A 102 3.54 9.52 -1.52
N HIS A 103 4.05 9.63 -2.74
CA HIS A 103 3.47 10.52 -3.77
C HIS A 103 1.99 10.21 -4.08
N GLN A 104 1.55 8.98 -3.85
CA GLN A 104 0.15 8.59 -3.99
C GLN A 104 -0.78 9.16 -2.90
N PHE A 105 -0.24 9.78 -1.83
CA PHE A 105 -1.05 10.54 -0.88
C PHE A 105 -1.50 11.86 -1.51
N THR A 106 -2.73 11.92 -1.94
CA THR A 106 -3.33 13.05 -2.66
C THR A 106 -4.67 13.47 -2.03
N ASP A 107 -5.29 14.53 -2.53
CA ASP A 107 -6.64 14.95 -2.11
C ASP A 107 -7.71 13.86 -2.36
N TYR A 108 -7.41 12.84 -3.17
CA TYR A 108 -8.34 11.74 -3.44
C TYR A 108 -8.11 10.53 -2.53
N SER A 109 -7.01 10.49 -1.80
CA SER A 109 -6.66 9.34 -0.96
C SER A 109 -7.66 9.11 0.16
N GLN A 110 -7.98 7.85 0.39
CA GLN A 110 -8.84 7.41 1.49
C GLN A 110 -7.99 7.02 2.69
N THR A 111 -8.36 7.54 3.86
CA THR A 111 -7.72 7.18 5.12
C THR A 111 -8.66 6.35 6.00
N ILE A 112 -8.06 5.55 6.88
CA ILE A 112 -8.77 4.69 7.83
C ILE A 112 -8.47 5.18 9.24
N GLU A 113 -9.52 5.40 10.03
CA GLU A 113 -9.39 5.79 11.43
C GLU A 113 -9.21 4.56 12.31
N ALA A 114 -8.13 4.54 13.08
CA ALA A 114 -7.85 3.50 14.10
C ALA A 114 -7.14 4.10 15.31
N ASP A 115 -7.60 3.78 16.51
CA ASP A 115 -7.08 4.29 17.79
C ASP A 115 -7.00 5.84 17.86
N GLY A 116 -7.88 6.54 17.16
CA GLY A 116 -7.90 8.01 17.11
C GLY A 116 -6.83 8.62 16.22
N GLU A 117 -6.21 7.82 15.36
CA GLU A 117 -5.24 8.21 14.34
C GLU A 117 -5.79 7.90 12.94
N SER A 118 -5.44 8.75 11.99
CA SER A 118 -5.81 8.61 10.59
C SER A 118 -4.65 8.02 9.80
N TRP A 119 -4.90 6.91 9.13
CA TRP A 119 -3.89 6.11 8.45
C TRP A 119 -4.17 6.01 6.95
N LEU A 120 -3.16 6.28 6.14
CA LEU A 120 -3.15 5.92 4.72
C LEU A 120 -2.61 4.49 4.61
N GLN A 121 -3.41 3.59 4.03
CA GLN A 121 -2.97 2.24 3.69
C GLN A 121 -2.29 2.23 2.32
N VAL A 122 -1.14 1.58 2.22
CA VAL A 122 -0.44 1.32 0.96
C VAL A 122 -0.08 -0.15 0.91
N ILE A 123 -0.64 -0.85 -0.06
CA ILE A 123 -0.37 -2.26 -0.34
C ILE A 123 0.70 -2.34 -1.42
N ASP A 124 1.70 -3.19 -1.21
CA ASP A 124 2.69 -3.47 -2.25
C ASP A 124 2.05 -4.31 -3.37
N ALA A 125 1.89 -3.70 -4.53
CA ALA A 125 1.28 -4.32 -5.70
C ALA A 125 2.20 -5.34 -6.42
N THR A 126 3.42 -5.59 -5.92
CA THR A 126 4.31 -6.61 -6.48
C THR A 126 3.68 -7.99 -6.35
N PRO A 127 3.56 -8.75 -7.45
CA PRO A 127 2.96 -10.09 -7.40
C PRO A 127 3.65 -10.99 -6.37
N GLY A 128 2.85 -11.53 -5.42
CA GLY A 128 3.33 -12.37 -4.33
C GLY A 128 3.87 -11.61 -3.12
N SER A 129 3.88 -10.29 -3.12
CA SER A 129 4.13 -9.49 -1.92
C SER A 129 2.94 -9.51 -0.98
N ASN A 130 3.22 -9.54 0.32
CA ASN A 130 2.24 -9.40 1.40
C ASN A 130 2.56 -8.17 2.28
N LEU A 131 3.35 -7.24 1.75
CA LEU A 131 3.71 -6.03 2.45
C LEU A 131 2.56 -5.03 2.42
N THR A 132 2.25 -4.48 3.59
CA THR A 132 1.33 -3.35 3.74
C THR A 132 2.02 -2.29 4.59
N THR A 133 2.00 -1.04 4.14
CA THR A 133 2.52 0.10 4.90
C THR A 133 1.38 1.06 5.24
N TRP A 134 1.33 1.44 6.50
CA TRP A 134 0.39 2.38 7.06
C TRP A 134 1.12 3.68 7.40
N TYR A 135 0.72 4.80 6.81
CA TYR A 135 1.30 6.12 7.07
C TYR A 135 0.35 6.96 7.91
N SER A 136 0.85 7.55 9.00
CA SER A 136 0.07 8.52 9.78
C SER A 136 -0.09 9.82 8.98
N THR A 137 -1.34 10.27 8.77
CA THR A 137 -1.62 11.47 7.97
C THR A 137 -1.88 12.71 8.81
N GLN A 138 -1.98 12.57 10.13
CA GLN A 138 -2.32 13.65 11.08
C GLN A 138 -1.22 13.94 12.09
N ARG A 139 0.01 13.43 11.87
CA ARG A 139 1.16 13.62 12.77
C ARG A 139 2.36 14.21 12.04
N THR A 140 3.10 15.08 12.72
CA THR A 140 4.35 15.67 12.22
C THR A 140 5.44 15.54 13.28
N PRO A 141 6.56 14.87 12.98
CA PRO A 141 6.87 14.07 11.79
C PRO A 141 5.90 12.90 11.53
N ALA A 142 5.76 12.47 10.28
CA ALA A 142 4.92 11.31 9.96
C ALA A 142 5.58 9.98 10.39
N VAL A 143 4.74 8.99 10.65
CA VAL A 143 5.18 7.63 11.03
C VAL A 143 4.66 6.64 10.00
N ALA A 144 5.52 5.71 9.58
CA ALA A 144 5.15 4.56 8.77
C ALA A 144 5.26 3.27 9.58
N VAL A 145 4.24 2.42 9.48
CA VAL A 145 4.24 1.06 10.04
C VAL A 145 4.09 0.08 8.89
N THR A 146 5.12 -0.74 8.66
CA THR A 146 5.09 -1.76 7.61
C THR A 146 4.93 -3.14 8.23
N THR A 147 3.95 -3.89 7.76
CA THR A 147 3.70 -5.27 8.13
C THR A 147 4.10 -6.21 6.99
N SER A 148 4.81 -7.28 7.34
CA SER A 148 5.04 -8.44 6.48
C SER A 148 4.38 -9.62 7.19
N THR A 149 3.14 -9.93 6.84
CA THR A 149 2.36 -10.99 7.46
C THR A 149 1.89 -11.96 6.37
N GLY A 150 1.71 -13.24 6.73
CA GLY A 150 1.20 -14.24 5.80
C GLY A 150 -0.22 -13.95 5.28
N ASP A 151 -0.97 -13.07 5.96
CA ASP A 151 -2.30 -12.63 5.54
C ASP A 151 -2.16 -11.31 4.76
N ALA A 152 -2.57 -11.32 3.51
CA ALA A 152 -2.68 -10.11 2.72
C ALA A 152 -3.68 -9.17 3.41
N HIS A 153 -3.25 -7.95 3.69
CA HIS A 153 -4.05 -6.88 4.31
C HIS A 153 -4.17 -6.97 5.84
N SER A 154 -3.12 -6.53 6.53
CA SER A 154 -3.20 -6.27 7.97
C SER A 154 -4.23 -5.16 8.25
N ASP A 155 -4.88 -5.25 9.40
CA ASP A 155 -5.64 -4.12 9.95
C ASP A 155 -4.73 -2.93 10.25
N ALA A 156 -5.32 -1.72 10.32
CA ALA A 156 -4.59 -0.52 10.72
C ALA A 156 -3.92 -0.71 12.09
N PRO A 157 -2.71 -0.15 12.30
CA PRO A 157 -1.97 -0.31 13.54
C PRO A 157 -2.76 0.19 14.75
N GLN A 158 -2.80 -0.61 15.82
CA GLN A 158 -3.41 -0.27 17.09
C GLN A 158 -2.37 -0.36 18.21
N GLY A 159 -2.59 0.38 19.30
CA GLY A 159 -1.69 0.37 20.46
C GLY A 159 -0.49 1.30 20.33
N LEU A 160 -0.52 2.25 19.38
CA LEU A 160 0.54 3.26 19.19
C LEU A 160 0.19 4.64 19.74
N THR A 161 -1.02 4.84 20.28
CA THR A 161 -1.53 6.15 20.71
C THR A 161 -0.59 6.87 21.67
N GLU A 162 0.00 6.17 22.66
CA GLU A 162 0.93 6.79 23.61
C GLU A 162 2.20 7.32 22.93
N ALA A 163 2.77 6.53 22.03
CA ALA A 163 3.96 6.90 21.28
C ALA A 163 3.66 8.05 20.30
N LEU A 164 2.55 7.97 19.55
CA LEU A 164 2.16 8.99 18.60
C LEU A 164 1.78 10.32 19.27
N ASN A 165 1.35 10.31 20.53
CA ASN A 165 1.12 11.54 21.29
C ASN A 165 2.40 12.33 21.65
N LYS A 166 3.60 11.78 21.35
CA LYS A 166 4.88 12.53 21.42
C LYS A 166 5.07 13.46 20.22
N LEU A 167 4.28 13.28 19.16
CA LEU A 167 4.32 14.06 17.94
C LEU A 167 3.21 15.13 17.92
N ASP A 168 3.46 16.21 17.24
CA ASP A 168 2.45 17.23 17.01
C ASP A 168 1.28 16.66 16.18
N LYS A 169 0.05 16.92 16.62
CA LYS A 169 -1.13 16.59 15.85
C LYS A 169 -1.35 17.68 14.79
N LYS A 170 -0.75 17.47 13.64
CA LYS A 170 -0.79 18.37 12.49
C LYS A 170 -1.00 17.55 11.22
N PRO A 171 -2.04 17.84 10.42
CA PRO A 171 -2.25 17.18 9.14
C PRO A 171 -1.04 17.34 8.22
N GLN A 172 -0.76 16.28 7.49
CA GLN A 172 0.21 16.30 6.40
C GLN A 172 -0.44 16.87 5.15
N ASP A 173 0.31 17.66 4.39
CA ASP A 173 -0.16 18.25 3.14
C ASP A 173 -0.18 17.16 2.05
N PRO A 174 -1.32 16.91 1.36
CA PRO A 174 -1.39 15.95 0.26
C PRO A 174 -0.63 16.46 -0.97
N ASN A 175 -0.15 15.54 -1.78
CA ASN A 175 0.36 15.87 -3.10
C ASN A 175 -0.77 16.31 -4.02
N PRO A 176 -0.47 17.06 -5.10
CA PRO A 176 -1.47 17.43 -6.10
C PRO A 176 -2.19 16.20 -6.64
N ALA A 177 -3.51 16.26 -6.73
CA ALA A 177 -4.29 15.16 -7.27
C ALA A 177 -3.87 14.80 -8.69
N PRO A 178 -3.89 13.51 -9.08
CA PRO A 178 -3.55 13.07 -10.42
C PRO A 178 -4.32 13.86 -11.49
N LEU A 179 -3.68 14.19 -12.59
CA LEU A 179 -4.20 14.95 -13.72
C LEU A 179 -4.65 16.40 -13.40
N SER A 180 -4.57 16.86 -12.15
CA SER A 180 -5.03 18.19 -11.76
C SER A 180 -4.28 19.34 -12.44
N LYS A 181 -3.01 19.11 -12.78
CA LYS A 181 -2.14 20.11 -13.45
C LYS A 181 -2.33 20.18 -14.97
N LEU A 182 -3.08 19.24 -15.57
CA LEU A 182 -3.33 19.26 -17.01
C LEU A 182 -4.15 20.49 -17.41
N LYS A 183 -3.82 21.10 -18.55
CA LYS A 183 -4.58 22.22 -19.12
C LYS A 183 -5.97 21.75 -19.56
N ALA A 184 -6.95 22.60 -19.42
CA ALA A 184 -8.31 22.33 -19.92
C ALA A 184 -8.35 22.43 -21.45
N GLY A 185 -9.15 21.54 -22.05
CA GLY A 185 -9.52 21.50 -23.46
C GLY A 185 -11.03 21.57 -23.64
N PRO A 186 -11.55 21.30 -24.86
CA PRO A 186 -12.98 21.17 -25.12
C PRO A 186 -13.61 20.08 -24.24
N ASP A 187 -14.86 20.33 -23.75
CA ASP A 187 -15.51 19.43 -22.78
C ASP A 187 -16.98 19.12 -23.09
N SER A 188 -17.42 19.35 -24.31
CA SER A 188 -18.82 19.18 -24.71
C SER A 188 -19.29 17.72 -24.71
N MET A 189 -18.38 16.76 -24.89
CA MET A 189 -18.66 15.32 -24.88
C MET A 189 -18.60 14.71 -23.47
N CYS A 190 -18.01 15.40 -22.49
CA CYS A 190 -17.85 14.87 -21.14
C CYS A 190 -19.14 14.42 -20.45
N PRO A 191 -20.32 15.10 -20.64
CA PRO A 191 -21.59 14.61 -20.08
C PRO A 191 -22.10 13.30 -20.71
N ALA A 192 -21.73 12.98 -21.95
CA ALA A 192 -22.06 11.72 -22.58
C ALA A 192 -21.15 10.60 -22.02
N LEU A 193 -19.86 10.89 -21.87
CA LEU A 193 -18.91 9.99 -21.26
C LEU A 193 -19.28 9.65 -19.80
N ASP A 194 -19.71 10.63 -19.01
CA ASP A 194 -20.15 10.43 -17.61
C ASP A 194 -21.23 9.33 -17.49
N LYS A 195 -22.13 9.26 -18.45
CA LYS A 195 -23.22 8.27 -18.50
C LYS A 195 -22.74 6.89 -18.98
N ALA A 196 -21.71 6.85 -19.83
CA ALA A 196 -21.16 5.62 -20.38
C ALA A 196 -20.11 4.98 -19.44
N LEU A 197 -19.52 5.76 -18.53
CA LEU A 197 -18.52 5.26 -17.60
C LEU A 197 -19.09 4.20 -16.66
N PRO A 198 -18.47 3.02 -16.57
CA PRO A 198 -18.92 1.95 -15.68
C PRO A 198 -18.63 2.29 -14.21
N ASP A 199 -19.29 1.55 -13.30
CA ASP A 199 -19.04 1.66 -11.86
C ASP A 199 -17.66 1.14 -11.42
N SER A 200 -16.97 0.41 -12.29
CA SER A 200 -15.63 -0.14 -12.02
C SER A 200 -14.78 -0.15 -13.29
N LEU A 201 -13.53 0.34 -13.22
CA LEU A 201 -12.55 0.29 -14.30
C LEU A 201 -11.55 -0.86 -14.17
N ALA A 202 -11.34 -1.38 -12.97
CA ALA A 202 -10.48 -2.53 -12.72
C ALA A 202 -11.01 -3.35 -11.54
N GLU A 203 -10.51 -4.56 -11.35
CA GLU A 203 -10.91 -5.41 -10.22
C GLU A 203 -10.60 -4.71 -8.89
N GLY A 204 -11.54 -4.74 -7.96
CA GLY A 204 -11.45 -4.10 -6.65
C GLY A 204 -11.71 -2.58 -6.64
N TYR A 205 -11.68 -1.92 -7.81
CA TYR A 205 -11.93 -0.48 -7.91
C TYR A 205 -13.40 -0.16 -8.10
N THR A 206 -13.89 0.82 -7.36
CA THR A 206 -15.25 1.32 -7.45
C THR A 206 -15.25 2.83 -7.68
N ARG A 207 -16.19 3.30 -8.51
CA ARG A 207 -16.38 4.72 -8.81
C ARG A 207 -16.83 5.46 -7.56
N ARG A 208 -16.16 6.57 -7.25
CA ARG A 208 -16.50 7.44 -6.13
C ARG A 208 -17.46 8.54 -6.58
N THR A 209 -18.40 8.90 -5.69
CA THR A 209 -19.34 10.00 -5.89
C THR A 209 -18.98 11.24 -5.07
N ASP A 210 -18.05 11.09 -4.13
CA ASP A 210 -17.61 12.11 -3.15
C ASP A 210 -16.24 12.74 -3.52
N ALA A 211 -15.65 12.35 -4.62
CA ALA A 211 -14.34 12.78 -5.07
C ALA A 211 -14.34 13.17 -6.55
N GLY A 212 -13.37 13.99 -6.92
CA GLY A 212 -13.20 14.48 -8.28
C GLY A 212 -13.69 15.91 -8.48
N ALA A 213 -13.01 16.64 -9.37
CA ALA A 213 -13.42 17.95 -9.86
C ALA A 213 -14.41 17.80 -11.04
N LYS A 214 -14.87 18.91 -11.62
CA LYS A 214 -15.68 18.89 -12.85
C LYS A 214 -14.99 18.05 -13.95
N ASN A 215 -15.74 17.16 -14.58
CA ASN A 215 -15.26 16.26 -15.65
C ASN A 215 -14.12 15.35 -15.22
N THR A 216 -14.01 15.06 -13.92
CA THR A 216 -12.99 14.16 -13.35
C THR A 216 -13.68 13.09 -12.51
N TRP A 217 -13.38 11.85 -12.78
CA TRP A 217 -13.93 10.68 -12.07
C TRP A 217 -12.81 9.91 -11.41
N VAL A 218 -13.05 9.54 -10.16
CA VAL A 218 -12.10 8.84 -9.30
C VAL A 218 -12.66 7.47 -8.99
N TYR A 219 -11.81 6.45 -9.13
CA TYR A 219 -12.10 5.08 -8.73
C TYR A 219 -11.07 4.66 -7.70
N SER A 220 -11.53 4.11 -6.60
CA SER A 220 -10.65 3.72 -5.49
C SER A 220 -10.80 2.25 -5.16
N ALA A 221 -9.68 1.66 -4.74
CA ALA A 221 -9.60 0.34 -4.12
C ALA A 221 -8.82 0.46 -2.80
N PRO A 222 -9.19 -0.23 -1.72
CA PRO A 222 -8.51 -0.13 -0.43
C PRO A 222 -7.01 -0.44 -0.56
N GLY A 223 -6.17 0.47 -0.06
CA GLY A 223 -4.71 0.32 -0.05
C GLY A 223 -4.00 0.46 -1.40
N HIS A 224 -4.72 0.76 -2.47
CA HIS A 224 -4.18 1.00 -3.80
C HIS A 224 -4.27 2.48 -4.19
N GLU A 225 -3.40 2.89 -5.11
CA GLU A 225 -3.45 4.22 -5.71
C GLU A 225 -4.71 4.36 -6.59
N GLU A 226 -5.32 5.55 -6.61
CA GLU A 226 -6.58 5.78 -7.31
C GLU A 226 -6.41 5.72 -8.84
N ILE A 227 -7.44 5.25 -9.54
CA ILE A 227 -7.60 5.44 -10.98
C ILE A 227 -8.38 6.75 -11.16
N VAL A 228 -7.81 7.69 -11.92
CA VAL A 228 -8.41 8.99 -12.19
C VAL A 228 -8.60 9.17 -13.70
N VAL A 229 -9.81 9.51 -14.10
CA VAL A 229 -10.18 9.84 -15.47
C VAL A 229 -10.54 11.30 -15.54
N ARG A 230 -9.94 12.05 -16.47
CA ARG A 230 -10.27 13.46 -16.70
C ARG A 230 -10.56 13.70 -18.17
N CYS A 231 -11.79 14.14 -18.46
CA CYS A 231 -12.25 14.51 -19.78
C CYS A 231 -12.08 16.03 -20.01
N GLY A 232 -11.92 16.43 -21.25
CA GLY A 232 -11.76 17.83 -21.62
C GLY A 232 -10.39 18.37 -21.19
N VAL A 233 -9.36 17.62 -21.43
CA VAL A 233 -7.96 18.06 -21.29
C VAL A 233 -7.42 18.60 -22.62
N ALA A 234 -6.41 19.46 -22.57
CA ALA A 234 -5.67 19.84 -23.76
C ALA A 234 -4.85 18.64 -24.28
N ALA A 235 -4.56 18.63 -25.58
CA ALA A 235 -3.72 17.62 -26.19
C ALA A 235 -2.37 17.48 -25.46
N PRO A 236 -1.83 16.26 -25.33
CA PRO A 236 -0.59 16.01 -24.62
C PRO A 236 0.59 16.75 -25.28
N GLU A 237 1.31 17.57 -24.49
CA GLU A 237 2.40 18.42 -25.01
C GLU A 237 3.58 17.61 -25.55
N ASN A 238 3.77 16.39 -25.04
CA ASN A 238 4.87 15.50 -25.41
C ASN A 238 4.54 14.56 -26.57
N TYR A 239 3.30 14.55 -27.05
CA TYR A 239 2.93 13.76 -28.21
C TYR A 239 3.57 14.32 -29.50
N ARG A 240 4.15 13.43 -30.27
CA ARG A 240 4.72 13.74 -31.61
C ARG A 240 4.31 12.64 -32.59
N ALA A 241 4.07 13.01 -33.82
CA ALA A 241 3.79 12.03 -34.88
C ALA A 241 4.95 11.03 -35.01
N GLY A 242 4.62 9.74 -35.01
CA GLY A 242 5.58 8.65 -35.08
C GLY A 242 5.97 8.04 -33.74
N VAL A 243 5.48 8.55 -32.57
CA VAL A 243 5.64 7.85 -31.28
C VAL A 243 4.79 6.58 -31.28
N GLN A 244 5.22 5.60 -30.50
CA GLN A 244 4.49 4.36 -30.31
C GLN A 244 3.19 4.64 -29.53
N LEU A 245 2.09 4.12 -30.07
CA LEU A 245 0.78 4.15 -29.41
C LEU A 245 0.37 2.74 -29.02
N GLN A 246 -0.35 2.62 -27.93
CA GLN A 246 -1.02 1.39 -27.53
C GLN A 246 -2.44 1.42 -28.12
N GLN A 247 -2.75 0.51 -29.04
CA GLN A 247 -4.11 0.37 -29.56
C GLN A 247 -4.90 -0.52 -28.60
N VAL A 248 -5.98 0.02 -28.00
CA VAL A 248 -6.91 -0.73 -27.16
C VAL A 248 -8.32 -0.57 -27.75
N ASN A 249 -8.88 -1.67 -28.24
CA ASN A 249 -10.11 -1.65 -29.05
C ASN A 249 -9.95 -0.62 -30.22
N ASP A 250 -10.88 0.31 -30.36
CA ASP A 250 -10.85 1.36 -31.41
C ASP A 250 -10.26 2.69 -30.90
N VAL A 251 -9.51 2.67 -29.79
CA VAL A 251 -8.90 3.85 -29.18
C VAL A 251 -7.38 3.73 -29.17
N PRO A 252 -6.65 4.63 -29.86
CA PRO A 252 -5.20 4.74 -29.70
C PRO A 252 -4.88 5.53 -28.44
N TRP A 253 -4.01 4.96 -27.60
CA TRP A 253 -3.55 5.56 -26.35
C TRP A 253 -2.08 5.95 -26.45
N PHE A 254 -1.78 7.16 -26.03
CA PHE A 254 -0.43 7.68 -25.84
C PHE A 254 -0.09 7.66 -24.34
N GLU A 255 0.94 6.93 -23.95
CA GLU A 255 1.49 6.97 -22.59
C GLU A 255 2.50 8.12 -22.47
N ASP A 256 2.22 9.08 -21.59
CA ASP A 256 3.15 10.17 -21.31
C ASP A 256 3.99 9.83 -20.05
N THR A 257 5.13 9.21 -20.28
CA THR A 257 6.06 8.80 -19.21
C THR A 257 6.74 9.97 -18.49
N THR A 258 6.62 11.18 -19.00
CA THR A 258 7.21 12.38 -18.36
C THR A 258 6.38 12.89 -17.19
N LEU A 259 5.14 12.40 -17.08
CA LEU A 259 4.21 12.77 -16.01
C LEU A 259 4.26 11.82 -14.80
N ALA A 260 5.09 10.77 -14.85
CA ALA A 260 5.28 9.83 -13.75
C ALA A 260 6.18 10.47 -12.67
N GLU A 261 5.59 11.21 -11.74
CA GLU A 261 6.30 11.95 -10.68
C GLU A 261 6.50 11.08 -9.42
N GLY A 262 7.18 9.91 -9.53
CA GLY A 262 7.52 9.09 -8.36
C GLY A 262 6.36 8.24 -7.80
N THR A 263 5.25 8.13 -8.52
CA THR A 263 4.14 7.19 -8.24
C THR A 263 4.30 5.91 -9.04
N THR A 264 3.51 4.89 -8.73
CA THR A 264 3.38 3.67 -9.55
C THR A 264 2.39 3.85 -10.69
N ALA A 265 1.67 4.97 -10.74
CA ALA A 265 0.70 5.28 -11.77
C ALA A 265 1.37 5.83 -13.03
N GLY A 266 0.90 5.35 -14.19
CA GLY A 266 1.16 5.95 -15.49
C GLY A 266 0.07 6.95 -15.87
N THR A 267 0.36 7.77 -16.88
CA THR A 267 -0.61 8.71 -17.48
C THR A 267 -0.78 8.42 -18.95
N TRP A 268 -2.02 8.20 -19.37
CA TRP A 268 -2.38 7.89 -20.74
C TRP A 268 -3.36 8.93 -21.30
N PHE A 269 -3.24 9.24 -22.58
CA PHE A 269 -4.17 10.10 -23.30
C PHE A 269 -4.84 9.32 -24.41
N ALA A 270 -6.18 9.35 -24.47
CA ALA A 270 -6.93 8.82 -25.57
C ALA A 270 -6.85 9.79 -26.76
N LEU A 271 -6.39 9.30 -27.90
CA LEU A 271 -6.25 10.08 -29.14
C LEU A 271 -7.32 9.70 -30.18
N GLY A 272 -7.48 10.55 -31.22
CA GLY A 272 -8.39 10.26 -32.34
C GLY A 272 -9.87 10.29 -31.93
N ARG A 273 -10.24 11.03 -30.92
CA ARG A 273 -11.61 11.32 -30.50
C ARG A 273 -11.91 12.81 -30.61
N ALA A 274 -13.20 13.16 -30.57
CA ALA A 274 -13.62 14.56 -30.69
C ALA A 274 -13.07 15.48 -29.60
N GLU A 275 -12.76 14.92 -28.42
CA GLU A 275 -12.14 15.61 -27.31
C GLU A 275 -11.10 14.72 -26.66
N ASP A 276 -10.06 15.34 -26.12
CA ASP A 276 -8.99 14.63 -25.43
C ASP A 276 -9.40 14.24 -24.00
N LEU A 277 -8.98 13.05 -23.61
CA LEU A 277 -9.19 12.48 -22.29
C LEU A 277 -7.87 11.97 -21.76
N ALA A 278 -7.64 12.15 -20.46
CA ALA A 278 -6.49 11.58 -19.76
C ALA A 278 -6.95 10.56 -18.71
N LEU A 279 -6.16 9.51 -18.58
CA LEU A 279 -6.25 8.48 -17.54
C LEU A 279 -4.97 8.49 -16.72
N SER A 280 -5.08 8.52 -15.40
CA SER A 280 -4.01 8.13 -14.48
C SER A 280 -4.42 6.81 -13.81
N ALA A 281 -3.56 5.81 -13.85
CA ALA A 281 -3.85 4.51 -13.24
C ALA A 281 -2.57 3.84 -12.76
N PRO A 282 -2.57 3.11 -11.63
CA PRO A 282 -1.45 2.28 -11.24
C PRO A 282 -1.23 1.16 -12.25
N GLN A 283 0.03 0.77 -12.47
CA GLN A 283 0.42 -0.15 -13.54
C GLN A 283 -0.32 -1.49 -13.50
N GLU A 284 -0.59 -2.02 -12.30
CA GLU A 284 -1.32 -3.28 -12.12
C GLU A 284 -2.78 -3.21 -12.58
N ALA A 285 -3.40 -2.02 -12.53
CA ALA A 285 -4.78 -1.79 -12.93
C ALA A 285 -4.93 -1.20 -14.34
N ALA A 286 -3.84 -0.64 -14.90
CA ALA A 286 -3.85 0.16 -16.12
C ALA A 286 -4.47 -0.57 -17.32
N ASN A 287 -4.08 -1.82 -17.58
CA ASN A 287 -4.61 -2.58 -18.72
C ASN A 287 -6.13 -2.76 -18.63
N SER A 288 -6.66 -3.11 -17.46
CA SER A 288 -8.11 -3.27 -17.26
C SER A 288 -8.84 -1.94 -17.40
N ALA A 289 -8.26 -0.87 -16.86
CA ALA A 289 -8.81 0.48 -16.94
C ALA A 289 -8.86 0.98 -18.38
N LEU A 290 -7.78 0.80 -19.14
CA LEU A 290 -7.72 1.19 -20.55
C LEU A 290 -8.77 0.46 -21.40
N VAL A 291 -8.97 -0.85 -21.19
CA VAL A 291 -9.98 -1.62 -21.95
C VAL A 291 -11.40 -1.10 -21.66
N ARG A 292 -11.78 -1.03 -20.38
CA ARG A 292 -13.14 -0.60 -20.01
C ARG A 292 -13.42 0.86 -20.37
N LEU A 293 -12.39 1.72 -20.23
CA LEU A 293 -12.51 3.12 -20.59
C LEU A 293 -12.59 3.29 -22.12
N SER A 294 -11.88 2.46 -22.91
CA SER A 294 -12.01 2.46 -24.37
C SER A 294 -13.42 2.11 -24.83
N ASP A 295 -14.05 1.11 -24.20
CA ASP A 295 -15.44 0.74 -24.51
C ASP A 295 -16.40 1.90 -24.24
N ALA A 296 -16.28 2.56 -23.07
CA ALA A 296 -17.07 3.73 -22.71
C ALA A 296 -16.84 4.92 -23.67
N LEU A 297 -15.59 5.12 -24.12
CA LEU A 297 -15.24 6.17 -25.07
C LEU A 297 -15.85 5.92 -26.46
N VAL A 298 -15.83 4.68 -26.93
CA VAL A 298 -16.43 4.30 -28.23
C VAL A 298 -17.94 4.55 -28.21
N GLU A 299 -18.60 4.27 -27.09
CA GLU A 299 -20.03 4.51 -26.93
C GLU A 299 -20.37 6.01 -26.86
N ALA A 300 -19.56 6.79 -26.12
CA ALA A 300 -19.88 8.18 -25.76
C ALA A 300 -19.38 9.22 -26.79
N THR A 301 -18.31 8.90 -27.53
CA THR A 301 -17.61 9.88 -28.37
C THR A 301 -17.37 9.37 -29.79
N PRO A 302 -17.75 10.14 -30.82
CA PRO A 302 -17.43 9.76 -32.23
C PRO A 302 -15.92 9.78 -32.46
N ALA A 303 -15.45 8.90 -33.36
CA ALA A 303 -14.09 8.97 -33.89
C ALA A 303 -13.94 10.22 -34.78
N GLN A 304 -12.74 10.81 -34.76
CA GLN A 304 -12.37 11.90 -35.70
C GLN A 304 -11.72 11.33 -36.95
#